data_a2422acd12279d388d0ddeb144a19ac0
#
_entry.id   a2422acd12279d388d0ddeb144a19ac0
#
_cell.length_a   1.000
_cell.length_b   1.000
_cell.length_c   1.000
_cell.angle_alpha   90.00
_cell.angle_beta   90.00
_cell.angle_gamma   90.00
#
_symmetry.space_group_name_H-M   'P 1'
#
loop_
_entity.id
_entity.type
_entity.pdbx_description
1 polymer ?
#
loop_
_entity_poly.entity_id
_entity_poly.type
_entity_poly.pdbx_seq_one_letter_code
_entity_poly.pdbx_strand_id
1 'polypeptide(L)'
;MDKKNDVNYVVMDQQEINKCRHKAEKRWYRRLVVLNFIFVIGILVWFMTETNQNKDYFVELKDTAMTCFNTIDQTTETSESATKKLQDKVDEFPDSLMMAGVIVGLMIAFPFILNYMYAQFRSMSVRITEKNFPEIYEIVEEYTQKLGLKEAPAIYLVQGNGILNAFATCIPFKQYIELYADLVEVAYREHHDMESLRFIIAHEISHIRYSHAKLHYNYLILFANMIPILSKIASRTREYSCDRLAQKLSGSDGIEA
;
A
#
# COMPACT_ATOMS: atom_id res chain seq x y z
N MET A 1 29.57 4.88 -26.86
CA MET A 1 30.02 3.74 -26.05
C MET A 1 30.58 4.35 -24.77
N ASP A 2 29.69 4.69 -23.81
CA ASP A 2 30.12 5.28 -22.56
C ASP A 2 30.56 4.20 -21.61
N LYS A 3 31.77 4.34 -21.09
CA LYS A 3 32.29 3.49 -20.02
C LYS A 3 31.41 3.73 -18.79
N LYS A 4 30.47 2.82 -18.53
CA LYS A 4 29.89 2.67 -17.19
C LYS A 4 31.08 2.45 -16.27
N ASN A 5 31.40 3.41 -15.43
CA ASN A 5 32.35 3.20 -14.34
C ASN A 5 31.71 2.16 -13.44
N ASP A 6 32.13 0.90 -13.58
CA ASP A 6 31.75 -0.18 -12.67
C ASP A 6 32.42 0.10 -11.31
N VAL A 7 31.86 1.06 -10.57
CA VAL A 7 32.21 1.26 -9.18
C VAL A 7 31.57 0.10 -8.42
N ASN A 8 32.38 -0.91 -8.10
CA ASN A 8 31.96 -2.04 -7.28
C ASN A 8 31.81 -1.57 -5.81
N TYR A 9 30.60 -1.23 -5.41
CA TYR A 9 30.29 -0.94 -4.01
C TYR A 9 30.34 -2.23 -3.19
N VAL A 10 30.91 -2.12 -1.98
CA VAL A 10 30.93 -3.25 -1.04
C VAL A 10 29.51 -3.51 -0.54
N VAL A 11 29.00 -4.70 -0.81
CA VAL A 11 27.67 -5.12 -0.33
C VAL A 11 27.69 -5.28 1.19
N MET A 12 26.78 -4.64 1.89
CA MET A 12 26.65 -4.75 3.34
C MET A 12 26.28 -6.17 3.77
N ASP A 13 26.90 -6.65 4.84
CA ASP A 13 26.55 -7.95 5.40
C ASP A 13 25.10 -7.98 5.91
N GLN A 14 24.39 -9.07 5.64
CA GLN A 14 23.01 -9.29 6.07
C GLN A 14 22.86 -9.19 7.61
N GLN A 15 23.87 -9.57 8.36
CA GLN A 15 23.86 -9.46 9.82
C GLN A 15 23.89 -7.99 10.26
N GLU A 16 24.66 -7.15 9.57
CA GLU A 16 24.72 -5.71 9.84
C GLU A 16 23.38 -5.02 9.54
N ILE A 17 22.77 -5.32 8.39
CA ILE A 17 21.44 -4.82 8.04
C ILE A 17 20.42 -5.22 9.11
N ASN A 18 20.47 -6.48 9.58
CA ASN A 18 19.56 -6.96 10.62
C ASN A 18 19.82 -6.30 11.99
N LYS A 19 21.05 -5.89 12.31
CA LYS A 19 21.36 -5.15 13.55
C LYS A 19 20.76 -3.75 13.56
N CYS A 20 20.63 -3.09 12.40
CA CYS A 20 19.97 -1.80 12.29
C CYS A 20 18.47 -1.90 12.58
N ARG A 21 17.87 -3.07 12.36
CA ARG A 21 16.44 -3.26 12.58
C ARG A 21 16.06 -3.16 14.06
N HIS A 22 15.06 -2.32 14.37
CA HIS A 22 14.60 -2.13 15.74
C HIS A 22 14.02 -3.43 16.32
N LYS A 23 14.47 -3.81 17.53
CA LYS A 23 14.11 -5.10 18.16
C LYS A 23 12.59 -5.32 18.32
N ALA A 24 11.84 -4.24 18.52
CA ALA A 24 10.39 -4.31 18.70
C ALA A 24 9.60 -4.37 17.38
N GLU A 25 10.18 -4.01 16.23
CA GLU A 25 9.49 -3.91 14.94
C GLU A 25 8.80 -5.23 14.55
N LYS A 26 9.55 -6.33 14.46
CA LYS A 26 8.98 -7.64 14.11
C LYS A 26 7.92 -8.12 15.11
N ARG A 27 8.08 -7.75 16.38
CA ARG A 27 7.14 -8.11 17.47
C ARG A 27 5.83 -7.34 17.31
N TRP A 28 5.90 -6.03 17.08
CA TRP A 28 4.71 -5.21 16.86
C TRP A 28 4.00 -5.57 15.56
N TYR A 29 4.74 -5.78 14.48
CA TYR A 29 4.16 -6.25 13.23
C TYR A 29 3.38 -7.56 13.42
N ARG A 30 3.97 -8.58 14.08
CA ARG A 30 3.26 -9.85 14.34
C ARG A 30 1.99 -9.65 15.18
N ARG A 31 2.02 -8.75 16.18
CA ARG A 31 0.83 -8.42 16.97
C ARG A 31 -0.27 -7.81 16.12
N LEU A 32 0.09 -6.88 15.24
CA LEU A 32 -0.88 -6.27 14.32
C LEU A 32 -1.44 -7.30 13.34
N VAL A 33 -0.63 -8.20 12.82
CA VAL A 33 -1.09 -9.29 11.95
C VAL A 33 -2.09 -10.19 12.66
N VAL A 34 -1.78 -10.65 13.88
CA VAL A 34 -2.70 -11.48 14.67
C VAL A 34 -4.02 -10.74 14.93
N LEU A 35 -3.94 -9.48 15.33
CA LEU A 35 -5.13 -8.65 15.57
C LEU A 35 -5.95 -8.47 14.29
N ASN A 36 -5.30 -8.23 13.16
CA ASN A 36 -5.95 -8.12 11.85
C ASN A 36 -6.70 -9.42 11.48
N PHE A 37 -6.10 -10.58 11.72
CA PHE A 37 -6.79 -11.86 11.51
C PHE A 37 -8.01 -12.03 12.40
N ILE A 38 -7.94 -11.59 13.67
CA ILE A 38 -9.09 -11.62 14.58
C ILE A 38 -10.22 -10.75 14.02
N PHE A 39 -9.93 -9.54 13.54
CA PHE A 39 -10.91 -8.67 12.91
C PHE A 39 -11.54 -9.29 11.66
N VAL A 40 -10.70 -9.83 10.76
CA VAL A 40 -11.17 -10.46 9.52
C VAL A 40 -12.08 -11.66 9.84
N ILE A 41 -11.67 -12.54 10.76
CA ILE A 41 -12.48 -13.67 11.19
C ILE A 41 -13.80 -13.18 11.81
N GLY A 42 -13.75 -12.16 12.66
CA GLY A 42 -14.95 -11.57 13.27
C GLY A 42 -15.95 -11.06 12.21
N ILE A 43 -15.47 -10.35 11.20
CA ILE A 43 -16.29 -9.85 10.09
C ILE A 43 -16.89 -11.00 9.29
N LEU A 44 -16.10 -12.03 8.99
CA LEU A 44 -16.59 -13.20 8.25
C LEU A 44 -17.63 -14.00 9.04
N VAL A 45 -17.41 -14.20 10.34
CA VAL A 45 -18.39 -14.87 11.22
C VAL A 45 -19.67 -14.05 11.29
N TRP A 46 -19.57 -12.74 11.45
CA TRP A 46 -20.74 -11.86 11.43
C TRP A 46 -21.50 -11.97 10.10
N PHE A 47 -20.81 -11.89 8.97
CA PHE A 47 -21.41 -12.05 7.63
C PHE A 47 -22.11 -13.39 7.48
N MET A 48 -21.48 -14.49 7.90
CA MET A 48 -22.09 -15.84 7.86
C MET A 48 -23.34 -15.92 8.74
N THR A 49 -23.31 -15.29 9.91
CA THR A 49 -24.45 -15.25 10.84
C THR A 49 -25.62 -14.50 10.24
N GLU A 50 -25.37 -13.31 9.69
CA GLU A 50 -26.40 -12.53 8.99
C GLU A 50 -27.00 -13.28 7.80
N THR A 51 -26.16 -13.91 6.98
CA THR A 51 -26.62 -14.72 5.86
C THR A 51 -27.50 -15.90 6.32
N ASN A 52 -27.13 -16.55 7.41
CA ASN A 52 -27.92 -17.67 7.95
C ASN A 52 -29.24 -17.23 8.58
N GLN A 53 -29.25 -16.08 9.27
CA GLN A 53 -30.49 -15.51 9.83
C GLN A 53 -31.48 -15.08 8.75
N ASN A 54 -30.99 -14.63 7.59
CA ASN A 54 -31.80 -14.20 6.46
C ASN A 54 -31.95 -15.29 5.38
N LYS A 55 -31.77 -16.55 5.74
CA LYS A 55 -31.83 -17.67 4.78
C LYS A 55 -33.18 -17.77 4.05
N ASP A 56 -34.27 -17.57 4.78
CA ASP A 56 -35.63 -17.65 4.21
C ASP A 56 -35.87 -16.55 3.18
N TYR A 57 -35.34 -15.36 3.43
CA TYR A 57 -35.36 -14.27 2.46
C TYR A 57 -34.68 -14.65 1.12
N PHE A 58 -33.53 -15.32 1.16
CA PHE A 58 -32.84 -15.78 -0.05
C PHE A 58 -33.61 -16.85 -0.81
N VAL A 59 -34.29 -17.75 -0.09
CA VAL A 59 -35.15 -18.77 -0.72
C VAL A 59 -36.29 -18.10 -1.46
N GLU A 60 -37.01 -17.17 -0.80
CA GLU A 60 -38.12 -16.43 -1.42
C GLU A 60 -37.65 -15.57 -2.58
N LEU A 61 -36.53 -14.85 -2.46
CA LEU A 61 -35.96 -14.04 -3.53
C LEU A 61 -35.62 -14.89 -4.76
N LYS A 62 -35.03 -16.06 -4.56
CA LYS A 62 -34.70 -17.02 -5.62
C LYS A 62 -35.97 -17.50 -6.34
N ASP A 63 -36.98 -17.90 -5.56
CA ASP A 63 -38.23 -18.42 -6.10
C ASP A 63 -39.00 -17.33 -6.88
N THR A 64 -38.98 -16.10 -6.36
CA THR A 64 -39.58 -14.92 -7.06
C THR A 64 -38.83 -14.62 -8.35
N ALA A 65 -37.51 -14.62 -8.34
CA ALA A 65 -36.67 -14.40 -9.52
C ALA A 65 -36.85 -15.50 -10.57
N MET A 66 -36.96 -16.78 -10.17
CA MET A 66 -37.24 -17.89 -11.08
C MET A 66 -38.64 -17.77 -11.70
N THR A 67 -39.64 -17.36 -10.92
CA THR A 67 -40.98 -17.10 -11.41
C THR A 67 -40.97 -15.96 -12.42
N CYS A 68 -40.31 -14.86 -12.14
CA CYS A 68 -40.15 -13.73 -13.04
C CYS A 68 -39.50 -14.18 -14.37
N PHE A 69 -38.40 -14.93 -14.29
CA PHE A 69 -37.68 -15.44 -15.46
C PHE A 69 -38.58 -16.35 -16.34
N ASN A 70 -39.34 -17.25 -15.72
CA ASN A 70 -40.24 -18.17 -16.44
C ASN A 70 -41.47 -17.49 -17.04
N THR A 71 -41.83 -16.27 -16.61
CA THR A 71 -42.99 -15.52 -17.10
C THR A 71 -42.63 -14.45 -18.12
N ILE A 72 -41.34 -14.24 -18.44
CA ILE A 72 -40.91 -13.22 -19.41
C ILE A 72 -41.54 -13.40 -20.80
N ASP A 73 -41.80 -14.63 -21.23
CA ASP A 73 -42.41 -14.97 -22.53
C ASP A 73 -43.95 -15.05 -22.51
N GLN A 74 -44.59 -14.69 -21.37
CA GLN A 74 -46.04 -14.73 -21.24
C GLN A 74 -46.67 -13.35 -21.52
N THR A 75 -48.00 -13.24 -21.33
CA THR A 75 -48.73 -12.00 -21.55
C THR A 75 -48.16 -10.83 -20.74
N THR A 76 -48.18 -9.61 -21.29
CA THR A 76 -47.60 -8.39 -20.74
C THR A 76 -48.00 -8.13 -19.28
N GLU A 77 -49.27 -8.34 -18.93
CA GLU A 77 -49.81 -8.14 -17.57
C GLU A 77 -49.18 -9.09 -16.54
N THR A 78 -48.95 -10.36 -16.93
CA THR A 78 -48.33 -11.36 -16.02
C THR A 78 -46.86 -11.08 -15.80
N SER A 79 -46.17 -10.65 -16.85
CA SER A 79 -44.76 -10.26 -16.79
C SER A 79 -44.55 -9.00 -15.93
N GLU A 80 -45.39 -7.97 -16.08
CA GLU A 80 -45.33 -6.75 -15.25
C GLU A 80 -45.59 -7.05 -13.77
N SER A 81 -46.56 -7.90 -13.45
CA SER A 81 -46.88 -8.30 -12.07
C SER A 81 -45.70 -9.08 -11.43
N ALA A 82 -45.07 -9.98 -12.18
CA ALA A 82 -43.91 -10.74 -11.69
C ALA A 82 -42.68 -9.85 -11.48
N THR A 83 -42.45 -8.91 -12.39
CA THR A 83 -41.35 -7.93 -12.29
C THR A 83 -41.54 -7.02 -11.08
N LYS A 84 -42.75 -6.55 -10.82
CA LYS A 84 -43.08 -5.72 -9.67
C LYS A 84 -42.84 -6.47 -8.36
N LYS A 85 -43.26 -7.74 -8.26
CA LYS A 85 -43.00 -8.57 -7.06
C LYS A 85 -41.51 -8.77 -6.82
N LEU A 86 -40.73 -8.94 -7.87
CA LEU A 86 -39.26 -9.04 -7.74
C LEU A 86 -38.65 -7.72 -7.27
N GLN A 87 -39.13 -6.60 -7.83
CA GLN A 87 -38.70 -5.26 -7.41
C GLN A 87 -38.99 -5.02 -5.92
N ASP A 88 -40.26 -5.27 -5.50
CA ASP A 88 -40.67 -5.12 -4.10
C ASP A 88 -39.79 -6.00 -3.18
N LYS A 89 -39.43 -7.23 -3.61
CA LYS A 89 -38.59 -8.12 -2.85
C LYS A 89 -37.11 -7.65 -2.79
N VAL A 90 -36.61 -7.05 -3.86
CA VAL A 90 -35.26 -6.41 -3.87
C VAL A 90 -35.22 -5.19 -2.94
N ASP A 91 -36.30 -4.40 -2.92
CA ASP A 91 -36.40 -3.21 -2.05
C ASP A 91 -36.53 -3.59 -0.56
N GLU A 92 -36.99 -4.80 -0.25
CA GLU A 92 -37.01 -5.38 1.11
C GLU A 92 -35.68 -5.99 1.54
N PHE A 93 -34.58 -5.79 0.77
CA PHE A 93 -33.28 -6.40 1.10
C PHE A 93 -32.82 -5.98 2.49
N PRO A 94 -32.44 -6.94 3.38
CA PRO A 94 -32.08 -6.60 4.77
C PRO A 94 -30.87 -5.66 4.85
N ASP A 95 -31.03 -4.52 5.53
CA ASP A 95 -29.99 -3.51 5.68
C ASP A 95 -28.70 -4.06 6.33
N SER A 96 -28.83 -4.96 7.31
CA SER A 96 -27.69 -5.60 7.97
C SER A 96 -26.86 -6.45 7.00
N LEU A 97 -27.54 -7.16 6.10
CA LEU A 97 -26.91 -7.99 5.09
C LEU A 97 -26.25 -7.14 3.99
N MET A 98 -26.93 -6.06 3.59
CA MET A 98 -26.36 -5.09 2.66
C MET A 98 -25.06 -4.48 3.24
N MET A 99 -25.10 -4.05 4.49
CA MET A 99 -23.93 -3.47 5.18
C MET A 99 -22.79 -4.47 5.30
N ALA A 100 -23.10 -5.72 5.68
CA ALA A 100 -22.12 -6.80 5.74
C ALA A 100 -21.49 -7.09 4.37
N GLY A 101 -22.31 -7.13 3.31
CA GLY A 101 -21.84 -7.30 1.93
C GLY A 101 -20.96 -6.17 1.45
N VAL A 102 -21.29 -4.92 1.77
CA VAL A 102 -20.47 -3.74 1.45
C VAL A 102 -19.10 -3.82 2.15
N ILE A 103 -19.06 -4.17 3.43
CA ILE A 103 -17.79 -4.31 4.17
C ILE A 103 -16.91 -5.38 3.54
N VAL A 104 -17.46 -6.57 3.26
CA VAL A 104 -16.71 -7.65 2.62
C VAL A 104 -16.26 -7.25 1.20
N GLY A 105 -17.15 -6.61 0.43
CA GLY A 105 -16.84 -6.10 -0.90
C GLY A 105 -15.70 -5.09 -0.89
N LEU A 106 -15.73 -4.13 0.05
CA LEU A 106 -14.64 -3.16 0.24
C LEU A 106 -13.33 -3.83 0.64
N MET A 107 -13.35 -4.86 1.49
CA MET A 107 -12.16 -5.63 1.84
C MET A 107 -11.49 -6.25 0.61
N ILE A 108 -12.30 -6.80 -0.31
CA ILE A 108 -11.81 -7.42 -1.55
C ILE A 108 -11.35 -6.34 -2.54
N ALA A 109 -12.10 -5.24 -2.67
CA ALA A 109 -11.81 -4.17 -3.62
C ALA A 109 -10.62 -3.30 -3.21
N PHE A 110 -10.31 -3.20 -1.92
CA PHE A 110 -9.32 -2.28 -1.37
C PHE A 110 -7.92 -2.37 -2.03
N PRO A 111 -7.31 -3.55 -2.23
CA PRO A 111 -6.02 -3.65 -2.92
C PRO A 111 -6.07 -3.15 -4.37
N PHE A 112 -7.20 -3.31 -5.06
CA PHE A 112 -7.38 -2.81 -6.42
C PHE A 112 -7.52 -1.29 -6.44
N ILE A 113 -8.27 -0.72 -5.47
CA ILE A 113 -8.42 0.73 -5.30
C ILE A 113 -7.06 1.37 -5.01
N LEU A 114 -6.27 0.80 -4.09
CA LEU A 114 -4.92 1.28 -3.81
C LEU A 114 -4.02 1.23 -5.05
N ASN A 115 -4.02 0.12 -5.79
CA ASN A 115 -3.25 0.00 -7.03
C ASN A 115 -3.65 1.06 -8.05
N TYR A 116 -4.94 1.33 -8.20
CA TYR A 116 -5.45 2.36 -9.11
C TYR A 116 -4.98 3.76 -8.67
N MET A 117 -5.14 4.11 -7.40
CA MET A 117 -4.69 5.40 -6.86
C MET A 117 -3.20 5.63 -7.12
N TYR A 118 -2.38 4.66 -6.81
CA TYR A 118 -0.94 4.77 -7.05
C TYR A 118 -0.58 4.87 -8.54
N ALA A 119 -1.28 4.15 -9.41
CA ALA A 119 -1.08 4.28 -10.85
C ALA A 119 -1.39 5.71 -11.34
N GLN A 120 -2.41 6.36 -10.78
CA GLN A 120 -2.74 7.76 -11.05
C GLN A 120 -1.63 8.71 -10.58
N PHE A 121 -1.13 8.56 -9.35
CA PHE A 121 -0.01 9.38 -8.87
C PHE A 121 1.20 9.27 -9.79
N ARG A 122 1.57 8.07 -10.19
CA ARG A 122 2.70 7.84 -11.10
C ARG A 122 2.49 8.47 -12.48
N SER A 123 1.25 8.53 -12.99
CA SER A 123 0.97 9.16 -14.29
C SER A 123 1.21 10.67 -14.31
N MET A 124 1.16 11.31 -13.14
CA MET A 124 1.40 12.75 -12.95
C MET A 124 2.84 13.07 -12.53
N SER A 125 3.73 12.10 -12.52
CA SER A 125 5.09 12.23 -12.02
C SER A 125 6.13 12.16 -13.15
N VAL A 126 7.29 12.77 -12.93
CA VAL A 126 8.43 12.73 -13.84
C VAL A 126 9.39 11.64 -13.37
N ARG A 127 9.69 10.67 -14.23
CA ARG A 127 10.66 9.64 -13.90
C ARG A 127 12.07 10.22 -13.86
N ILE A 128 12.76 10.01 -12.75
CA ILE A 128 14.19 10.33 -12.60
C ILE A 128 15.02 9.25 -13.30
N THR A 129 15.97 9.72 -14.10
CA THR A 129 16.86 8.87 -14.89
C THR A 129 18.28 9.47 -14.87
N GLU A 130 19.26 8.70 -15.26
CA GLU A 130 20.65 9.15 -15.44
C GLU A 130 20.79 10.41 -16.32
N LYS A 131 19.82 10.65 -17.24
CA LYS A 131 19.88 11.79 -18.17
C LYS A 131 19.37 13.10 -17.59
N ASN A 132 18.34 13.06 -16.72
CA ASN A 132 17.72 14.29 -16.21
C ASN A 132 18.18 14.67 -14.81
N PHE A 133 18.46 13.70 -13.95
CA PHE A 133 18.98 13.92 -12.57
C PHE A 133 20.04 12.87 -12.26
N PRO A 134 21.24 12.97 -12.88
CA PRO A 134 22.27 11.95 -12.76
C PRO A 134 22.71 11.70 -11.31
N GLU A 135 22.85 12.75 -10.51
CA GLU A 135 23.32 12.67 -9.12
C GLU A 135 22.35 11.90 -8.23
N ILE A 136 21.03 12.16 -8.36
CA ILE A 136 20.00 11.43 -7.61
C ILE A 136 19.95 9.97 -8.06
N TYR A 137 20.05 9.73 -9.36
CA TYR A 137 20.05 8.39 -9.93
C TYR A 137 21.25 7.57 -9.42
N GLU A 138 22.44 8.17 -9.38
CA GLU A 138 23.67 7.52 -8.90
C GLU A 138 23.56 7.14 -7.41
N ILE A 139 23.00 8.01 -6.56
CA ILE A 139 22.75 7.71 -5.15
C ILE A 139 21.88 6.47 -4.98
N VAL A 140 20.82 6.33 -5.76
CA VAL A 140 19.93 5.16 -5.66
C VAL A 140 20.62 3.89 -6.18
N GLU A 141 21.39 3.97 -7.25
CA GLU A 141 22.20 2.84 -7.73
C GLU A 141 23.24 2.41 -6.68
N GLU A 142 23.94 3.35 -6.09
CA GLU A 142 24.90 3.11 -4.99
C GLU A 142 24.25 2.33 -3.84
N TYR A 143 23.12 2.83 -3.33
CA TYR A 143 22.46 2.20 -2.18
C TYR A 143 21.78 0.88 -2.54
N THR A 144 21.32 0.73 -3.77
CA THR A 144 20.81 -0.54 -4.31
C THR A 144 21.89 -1.61 -4.22
N GLN A 145 23.10 -1.29 -4.70
CA GLN A 145 24.24 -2.21 -4.68
C GLN A 145 24.70 -2.49 -3.24
N LYS A 146 24.87 -1.45 -2.40
CA LYS A 146 25.26 -1.62 -0.99
C LYS A 146 24.30 -2.51 -0.20
N LEU A 147 22.99 -2.43 -0.48
CA LEU A 147 21.96 -3.24 0.17
C LEU A 147 21.75 -4.61 -0.48
N GLY A 148 22.42 -4.91 -1.59
CA GLY A 148 22.24 -6.17 -2.32
C GLY A 148 20.80 -6.36 -2.84
N LEU A 149 20.15 -5.30 -3.28
CA LEU A 149 18.84 -5.38 -3.93
C LEU A 149 19.02 -5.90 -5.37
N LYS A 150 18.06 -6.69 -5.84
CA LYS A 150 18.12 -7.30 -7.18
C LYS A 150 18.03 -6.29 -8.32
N GLU A 151 17.21 -5.25 -8.10
CA GLU A 151 16.96 -4.19 -9.07
C GLU A 151 16.85 -2.86 -8.33
N ALA A 152 17.34 -1.80 -8.94
CA ALA A 152 17.15 -0.45 -8.42
C ALA A 152 15.66 -0.07 -8.49
N PRO A 153 15.10 0.49 -7.41
CA PRO A 153 13.75 1.02 -7.46
C PRO A 153 13.68 2.17 -8.46
N ALA A 154 12.57 2.25 -9.21
CA ALA A 154 12.35 3.41 -10.05
C ALA A 154 12.08 4.64 -9.17
N ILE A 155 12.62 5.80 -9.58
CA ILE A 155 12.44 7.05 -8.83
C ILE A 155 11.55 7.97 -9.64
N TYR A 156 10.60 8.61 -8.97
CA TYR A 156 9.68 9.57 -9.56
C TYR A 156 9.69 10.87 -8.80
N LEU A 157 9.67 11.98 -9.54
CA LEU A 157 9.51 13.32 -9.01
C LEU A 157 8.04 13.72 -9.13
N VAL A 158 7.41 14.06 -8.00
CA VAL A 158 5.98 14.38 -7.89
C VAL A 158 5.84 15.82 -7.42
N GLN A 159 4.88 16.55 -7.96
CA GLN A 159 4.60 17.90 -7.47
C GLN A 159 3.94 17.85 -6.08
N GLY A 160 4.52 18.53 -5.10
CA GLY A 160 4.13 18.48 -3.69
C GLY A 160 3.34 19.69 -3.18
N ASN A 161 3.26 20.78 -3.96
CA ASN A 161 2.59 22.03 -3.56
C ASN A 161 3.03 22.55 -2.17
N GLY A 162 4.33 22.61 -1.92
CA GLY A 162 4.93 23.08 -0.67
C GLY A 162 5.10 21.99 0.40
N ILE A 163 4.87 20.72 0.08
CA ILE A 163 5.08 19.61 1.00
C ILE A 163 6.47 19.00 0.77
N LEU A 164 7.31 19.06 1.80
CA LEU A 164 8.61 18.38 1.81
C LEU A 164 8.40 16.94 2.25
N ASN A 165 8.37 16.01 1.32
CA ASN A 165 8.14 14.59 1.62
C ASN A 165 8.81 13.66 0.59
N ALA A 166 9.02 12.43 1.02
CA ALA A 166 9.41 11.31 0.16
C ALA A 166 8.71 10.06 0.66
N PHE A 167 8.48 9.07 -0.19
CA PHE A 167 7.99 7.76 0.25
C PHE A 167 8.33 6.64 -0.71
N ALA A 168 8.56 5.46 -0.15
CA ALA A 168 8.75 4.23 -0.89
C ALA A 168 7.45 3.42 -0.96
N THR A 169 7.13 2.90 -2.14
CA THR A 169 5.95 2.07 -2.35
C THR A 169 6.21 0.92 -3.33
N CYS A 170 5.26 -0.01 -3.41
CA CYS A 170 5.34 -1.17 -4.30
C CYS A 170 4.00 -1.38 -4.99
N ILE A 171 3.95 -1.19 -6.30
CA ILE A 171 2.76 -1.46 -7.11
C ILE A 171 3.06 -2.46 -8.19
N PRO A 172 2.06 -3.26 -8.51
CA PRO A 172 2.09 -4.67 -8.18
C PRO A 172 3.41 -5.19 -8.73
N PHE A 173 4.29 -5.64 -7.93
CA PHE A 173 5.59 -6.27 -8.27
C PHE A 173 6.77 -5.32 -8.56
N LYS A 174 6.58 -3.98 -8.70
CA LYS A 174 7.68 -3.03 -8.86
C LYS A 174 7.76 -2.08 -7.68
N GLN A 175 8.96 -1.93 -7.16
CA GLN A 175 9.28 -1.00 -6.08
C GLN A 175 9.70 0.32 -6.68
N TYR A 176 9.26 1.42 -6.10
CA TYR A 176 9.66 2.76 -6.50
C TYR A 176 9.66 3.72 -5.32
N ILE A 177 10.40 4.80 -5.49
CA ILE A 177 10.52 5.91 -4.55
C ILE A 177 9.91 7.13 -5.22
N GLU A 178 9.05 7.83 -4.52
CA GLU A 178 8.53 9.12 -4.91
C GLU A 178 9.19 10.20 -4.07
N LEU A 179 9.82 11.16 -4.75
CA LEU A 179 10.39 12.37 -4.15
C LEU A 179 9.51 13.55 -4.52
N TYR A 180 9.13 14.36 -3.55
CA TYR A 180 8.39 15.58 -3.84
C TYR A 180 9.32 16.63 -4.41
N ALA A 181 8.84 17.33 -5.44
CA ALA A 181 9.64 18.31 -6.16
C ALA A 181 10.16 19.42 -5.25
N ASP A 182 9.32 19.86 -4.30
CA ASP A 182 9.68 20.88 -3.31
C ASP A 182 10.88 20.45 -2.44
N LEU A 183 10.93 19.15 -2.04
CA LEU A 183 12.06 18.60 -1.30
C LEU A 183 13.35 18.62 -2.13
N VAL A 184 13.25 18.21 -3.39
CA VAL A 184 14.42 18.22 -4.29
C VAL A 184 14.84 19.65 -4.62
N GLU A 185 13.89 20.59 -4.78
CA GLU A 185 14.20 21.99 -5.03
C GLU A 185 14.95 22.61 -3.85
N VAL A 186 14.47 22.45 -2.64
CA VAL A 186 15.12 22.95 -1.42
C VAL A 186 16.50 22.34 -1.25
N ALA A 187 16.61 21.01 -1.28
CA ALA A 187 17.88 20.33 -1.04
C ALA A 187 18.88 20.56 -2.18
N TYR A 188 18.45 20.43 -3.43
CA TYR A 188 19.35 20.45 -4.58
C TYR A 188 19.66 21.85 -5.09
N ARG A 189 18.67 22.77 -5.14
CA ARG A 189 18.83 24.10 -5.75
C ARG A 189 19.10 25.21 -4.76
N GLU A 190 18.40 25.22 -3.62
CA GLU A 190 18.50 26.34 -2.67
C GLU A 190 19.69 26.17 -1.71
N HIS A 191 19.86 25.00 -1.12
CA HIS A 191 20.86 24.77 -0.09
C HIS A 191 22.09 23.99 -0.58
N HIS A 192 22.04 23.39 -1.78
CA HIS A 192 23.07 22.48 -2.29
C HIS A 192 23.42 21.36 -1.30
N ASP A 193 22.42 20.95 -0.52
CA ASP A 193 22.57 19.95 0.54
C ASP A 193 22.27 18.55 -0.01
N MET A 194 23.27 18.00 -0.65
CA MET A 194 23.22 16.63 -1.15
C MET A 194 23.26 15.59 -0.03
N GLU A 195 23.77 15.93 1.16
CA GLU A 195 23.85 14.99 2.29
C GLU A 195 22.47 14.70 2.85
N SER A 196 21.65 15.71 3.07
CA SER A 196 20.26 15.53 3.48
C SER A 196 19.47 14.71 2.46
N LEU A 197 19.63 15.00 1.16
CA LEU A 197 18.97 14.25 0.11
C LEU A 197 19.44 12.78 0.07
N ARG A 198 20.74 12.53 0.25
CA ARG A 198 21.31 11.18 0.38
C ARG A 198 20.72 10.43 1.55
N PHE A 199 20.56 11.09 2.71
CA PHE A 199 19.95 10.48 3.89
C PHE A 199 18.48 10.12 3.64
N ILE A 200 17.70 11.01 3.05
CA ILE A 200 16.28 10.78 2.74
C ILE A 200 16.14 9.60 1.77
N ILE A 201 16.93 9.56 0.70
CA ILE A 201 16.94 8.44 -0.25
C ILE A 201 17.35 7.14 0.44
N ALA A 202 18.36 7.17 1.33
CA ALA A 202 18.78 6.01 2.11
C ALA A 202 17.66 5.51 3.04
N HIS A 203 16.88 6.42 3.63
CA HIS A 203 15.72 6.11 4.45
C HIS A 203 14.63 5.40 3.62
N GLU A 204 14.27 5.94 2.46
CA GLU A 204 13.25 5.35 1.61
C GLU A 204 13.65 3.99 1.04
N ILE A 205 14.91 3.84 0.62
CA ILE A 205 15.38 2.54 0.12
C ILE A 205 15.46 1.50 1.25
N SER A 206 15.60 1.95 2.51
CA SER A 206 15.53 1.08 3.69
C SER A 206 14.13 0.51 3.91
N HIS A 207 13.07 1.28 3.64
CA HIS A 207 11.69 0.75 3.62
C HIS A 207 11.53 -0.37 2.59
N ILE A 208 12.14 -0.21 1.41
CA ILE A 208 12.15 -1.25 0.37
C ILE A 208 12.90 -2.49 0.87
N ARG A 209 14.09 -2.30 1.46
CA ARG A 209 14.94 -3.39 1.97
C ARG A 209 14.27 -4.21 3.07
N TYR A 210 13.53 -3.56 3.97
CA TYR A 210 12.77 -4.20 5.02
C TYR A 210 11.38 -4.68 4.58
N SER A 211 11.01 -4.46 3.32
CA SER A 211 9.72 -4.85 2.73
C SER A 211 8.51 -4.08 3.29
N HIS A 212 8.71 -2.93 3.93
CA HIS A 212 7.62 -2.09 4.45
C HIS A 212 6.72 -1.53 3.34
N ALA A 213 7.30 -1.28 2.16
CA ALA A 213 6.59 -0.78 0.99
C ALA A 213 5.70 -1.82 0.31
N LYS A 214 5.83 -3.11 0.62
CA LYS A 214 5.10 -4.17 -0.08
C LYS A 214 3.62 -4.17 0.26
N LEU A 215 2.78 -4.32 -0.77
CA LEU A 215 1.32 -4.32 -0.63
C LEU A 215 0.83 -5.37 0.38
N HIS A 216 1.34 -6.61 0.29
CA HIS A 216 0.94 -7.67 1.22
C HIS A 216 1.32 -7.37 2.67
N TYR A 217 2.44 -6.67 2.91
CA TYR A 217 2.85 -6.25 4.25
C TYR A 217 1.81 -5.30 4.87
N ASN A 218 1.36 -4.31 4.12
CA ASN A 218 0.38 -3.34 4.57
C ASN A 218 -1.04 -3.94 4.65
N TYR A 219 -1.41 -4.82 3.72
CA TYR A 219 -2.70 -5.50 3.73
C TYR A 219 -2.89 -6.41 4.94
N LEU A 220 -1.83 -7.13 5.35
CA LEU A 220 -1.86 -8.01 6.53
C LEU A 220 -2.07 -7.28 7.86
N ILE A 221 -1.94 -5.96 7.91
CA ILE A 221 -2.15 -5.14 9.09
C ILE A 221 -3.23 -4.07 8.91
N LEU A 222 -4.00 -4.13 7.82
CA LEU A 222 -4.89 -3.07 7.37
C LEU A 222 -5.86 -2.59 8.47
N PHE A 223 -6.67 -3.50 9.02
CA PHE A 223 -7.67 -3.16 10.05
C PHE A 223 -7.02 -2.83 11.38
N ALA A 224 -6.00 -3.60 11.78
CA ALA A 224 -5.25 -3.32 13.01
C ALA A 224 -4.55 -1.95 12.96
N ASN A 225 -4.14 -1.52 11.78
CA ASN A 225 -3.51 -0.21 11.56
C ASN A 225 -4.50 0.96 11.68
N MET A 226 -5.81 0.70 11.64
CA MET A 226 -6.84 1.71 11.91
C MET A 226 -6.94 2.07 13.41
N ILE A 227 -6.33 1.29 14.30
CA ILE A 227 -6.24 1.61 15.73
C ILE A 227 -5.08 2.58 15.95
N PRO A 228 -5.32 3.89 16.25
CA PRO A 228 -4.29 4.92 16.19
C PRO A 228 -3.08 4.67 17.10
N ILE A 229 -3.31 4.14 18.32
CA ILE A 229 -2.24 3.88 19.29
C ILE A 229 -1.30 2.79 18.78
N LEU A 230 -1.85 1.67 18.30
CA LEU A 230 -1.07 0.53 17.82
C LEU A 230 -0.35 0.86 16.52
N SER A 231 -1.04 1.54 15.61
CA SER A 231 -0.49 2.03 14.35
C SER A 231 0.72 2.94 14.58
N LYS A 232 0.61 3.94 15.45
CA LYS A 232 1.71 4.87 15.76
C LYS A 232 2.93 4.15 16.37
N ILE A 233 2.72 3.20 17.29
CA ILE A 233 3.84 2.45 17.87
C ILE A 233 4.54 1.60 16.81
N ALA A 234 3.78 0.89 15.99
CA ALA A 234 4.34 0.05 14.94
C ALA A 234 5.05 0.89 13.87
N SER A 235 4.46 2.03 13.46
CA SER A 235 5.09 2.96 12.54
C SER A 235 6.43 3.47 13.07
N ARG A 236 6.46 4.01 14.28
CA ARG A 236 7.71 4.50 14.89
C ARG A 236 8.81 3.45 14.94
N THR A 237 8.48 2.19 15.20
CA THR A 237 9.50 1.13 15.21
C THR A 237 10.07 0.84 13.81
N ARG A 238 9.27 1.04 12.75
CA ARG A 238 9.72 0.96 11.36
C ARG A 238 10.63 2.12 10.99
N GLU A 239 10.20 3.35 11.34
CA GLU A 239 11.00 4.56 11.10
C GLU A 239 12.38 4.44 11.76
N TYR A 240 12.45 4.09 13.06
CA TYR A 240 13.72 3.87 13.73
C TYR A 240 14.62 2.81 13.08
N SER A 241 14.03 1.80 12.44
CA SER A 241 14.83 0.82 11.68
C SER A 241 15.39 1.43 10.41
N CYS A 242 14.59 2.23 9.71
CA CYS A 242 14.99 2.90 8.47
C CYS A 242 16.02 3.98 8.75
N ASP A 243 15.84 4.81 9.79
CA ASP A 243 16.78 5.84 10.20
C ASP A 243 18.18 5.25 10.49
N ARG A 244 18.24 4.17 11.28
CA ARG A 244 19.52 3.49 11.59
C ARG A 244 20.21 2.92 10.36
N LEU A 245 19.44 2.39 9.43
CA LEU A 245 20.02 1.86 8.19
C LEU A 245 20.43 2.99 7.27
N ALA A 246 19.64 4.08 7.20
CA ALA A 246 19.96 5.27 6.43
C ALA A 246 21.26 5.93 6.94
N GLN A 247 21.38 6.14 8.25
CA GLN A 247 22.60 6.65 8.88
C GLN A 247 23.83 5.83 8.50
N LYS A 248 23.69 4.50 8.49
CA LYS A 248 24.80 3.62 8.14
C LYS A 248 25.14 3.65 6.65
N LEU A 249 24.14 3.88 5.77
CA LEU A 249 24.33 3.97 4.32
C LEU A 249 24.92 5.31 3.89
N SER A 250 24.38 6.41 4.42
CA SER A 250 24.79 7.77 4.05
C SER A 250 26.04 8.23 4.78
N GLY A 251 26.32 7.66 5.96
CA GLY A 251 27.38 8.14 6.85
C GLY A 251 27.02 9.43 7.59
N SER A 252 25.76 9.89 7.45
CA SER A 252 25.22 11.11 8.08
C SER A 252 24.28 10.74 9.22
N ASP A 253 24.25 11.54 10.28
CA ASP A 253 23.35 11.35 11.42
C ASP A 253 21.90 11.74 11.12
N GLY A 254 21.64 12.33 9.96
CA GLY A 254 20.32 12.82 9.58
C GLY A 254 19.80 13.97 10.45
N ILE A 255 20.70 14.56 11.26
CA ILE A 255 20.33 15.66 12.19
C ILE A 255 20.05 16.95 11.42
N GLU A 256 20.65 17.09 10.23
CA GLU A 256 20.53 18.26 9.36
C GLU A 256 19.52 18.04 8.22
N ALA A 257 18.89 16.86 8.11
CA ALA A 257 17.97 16.49 7.04
C ALA A 257 16.50 16.85 7.34
#